data_deb8aed987d3ad21edaa470a22e1181f
#
_entry.id   deb8aed987d3ad21edaa470a22e1181f
#
_cell.length_a   1.000
_cell.length_b   1.000
_cell.length_c   1.000
_cell.angle_alpha   90.00
_cell.angle_beta   90.00
_cell.angle_gamma   90.00
#
_symmetry.space_group_name_H-M   'P 1'
#
loop_
_entity.id
_entity.type
_entity.pdbx_description
1 polymer ?
#
loop_
_entity_poly.entity_id
_entity_poly.type
_entity_poly.pdbx_seq_one_letter_code
_entity_poly.pdbx_strand_id
1 'polypeptide(L)'
;AKKRYVGRVVWPREEMLIRGYEVRRTDSFALLTSTMTEMFEMILSGEEWAAVEMTKAVIDDVKGRKVDAADLVISRSCKGTLRRNGTVDFSKIYDNPDGLPYVRAAKERIRRGLPFTPGMKVGYIVINAKSSPMTVEPWLVDEIDEDPPKYDPDYYARRLAKSLGRITEAFGWSEAELMSGSRQQSIFDF
;
A
#
# COMPACT_ATOMS: atom_id res chain seq x y z
N ALA A 1 -12.67 20.05 -2.55
CA ALA A 1 -11.32 19.49 -2.42
C ALA A 1 -11.18 18.79 -1.09
N LYS A 2 -10.69 17.55 -1.09
CA LYS A 2 -10.39 16.83 0.16
C LYS A 2 -9.21 17.54 0.84
N LYS A 3 -9.45 18.09 2.03
CA LYS A 3 -8.40 18.76 2.80
C LYS A 3 -7.36 17.74 3.22
N ARG A 4 -6.10 17.98 2.86
CA ARG A 4 -4.93 17.22 3.31
C ARG A 4 -4.06 18.17 4.10
N TYR A 5 -3.69 17.77 5.31
CA TYR A 5 -2.78 18.51 6.13
C TYR A 5 -2.07 17.58 7.12
N VAL A 6 -0.88 17.99 7.50
CA VAL A 6 -0.10 17.42 8.58
C VAL A 6 0.36 18.56 9.48
N GLY A 7 0.44 18.31 10.77
CA GLY A 7 0.88 19.29 11.75
C GLY A 7 1.24 18.62 13.06
N ARG A 8 2.04 19.30 13.87
CA ARG A 8 2.39 18.87 15.22
C ARG A 8 1.51 19.61 16.24
N VAL A 9 0.74 18.85 17.01
CA VAL A 9 0.03 19.36 18.17
C VAL A 9 1.04 19.46 19.31
N VAL A 10 1.17 20.64 19.92
CA VAL A 10 2.17 20.88 20.96
C VAL A 10 1.56 20.95 22.37
N TRP A 11 0.23 20.97 22.47
CA TRP A 11 -0.48 21.00 23.74
C TRP A 11 -1.89 20.41 23.58
N PRO A 12 -2.44 19.65 24.52
CA PRO A 12 -1.89 19.24 25.83
C PRO A 12 -0.90 18.06 25.75
N ARG A 13 -0.79 17.39 24.61
CA ARG A 13 0.20 16.34 24.33
C ARG A 13 0.81 16.58 22.96
N GLU A 14 2.10 16.32 22.86
CA GLU A 14 2.75 16.35 21.57
C GLU A 14 2.33 15.14 20.75
N GLU A 15 1.68 15.39 19.61
CA GLU A 15 1.31 14.35 18.66
C GLU A 15 1.32 14.87 17.23
N MET A 16 1.61 14.00 16.28
CA MET A 16 1.50 14.32 14.87
C MET A 16 0.06 14.08 14.39
N LEU A 17 -0.56 15.13 13.87
CA LEU A 17 -1.92 15.08 13.31
C LEU A 17 -1.84 14.98 11.79
N ILE A 18 -2.26 13.82 11.24
CA ILE A 18 -2.32 13.57 9.80
C ILE A 18 -3.77 13.43 9.36
N ARG A 19 -4.20 14.19 8.34
CA ARG A 19 -5.55 14.13 7.77
C ARG A 19 -5.50 14.06 6.25
N GLY A 20 -6.38 13.21 5.68
CA GLY A 20 -6.61 13.13 4.25
C GLY A 20 -5.54 12.41 3.43
N TYR A 21 -4.49 11.89 4.07
CA TYR A 21 -3.46 11.09 3.44
C TYR A 21 -3.71 9.57 3.55
N GLU A 22 -2.97 8.80 2.79
CA GLU A 22 -3.11 7.34 2.67
C GLU A 22 -2.81 6.57 3.96
N VAL A 23 -2.15 7.16 4.93
CA VAL A 23 -1.84 6.57 6.26
C VAL A 23 -3.07 5.95 6.94
N ARG A 24 -4.26 6.51 6.69
CA ARG A 24 -5.52 6.03 7.30
C ARG A 24 -6.41 5.24 6.33
N ARG A 25 -5.91 4.90 5.16
CA ARG A 25 -6.70 4.15 4.16
C ARG A 25 -6.64 2.66 4.41
N THR A 26 -7.77 2.00 4.23
CA THR A 26 -7.90 0.55 4.41
C THR A 26 -7.19 -0.27 3.32
N ASP A 27 -6.81 0.36 2.21
CA ASP A 27 -6.08 -0.26 1.10
C ASP A 27 -4.59 0.11 1.09
N SER A 28 -4.08 0.67 2.19
CA SER A 28 -2.66 0.92 2.42
C SER A 28 -1.96 -0.36 2.88
N PHE A 29 -0.64 -0.36 2.82
CA PHE A 29 0.24 -1.41 3.35
C PHE A 29 1.24 -0.78 4.32
N ALA A 30 1.82 -1.61 5.20
CA ALA A 30 2.61 -1.14 6.35
C ALA A 30 3.78 -0.24 5.92
N LEU A 31 4.55 -0.65 4.91
CA LEU A 31 5.69 0.14 4.40
C LEU A 31 5.27 1.54 3.94
N LEU A 32 4.15 1.67 3.19
CA LEU A 32 3.67 2.99 2.76
C LEU A 32 3.28 3.86 3.95
N THR A 33 2.66 3.27 4.95
CA THR A 33 2.21 4.00 6.14
C THR A 33 3.38 4.47 6.99
N SER A 34 4.36 3.59 7.25
CA SER A 34 5.56 3.94 8.02
C SER A 34 6.42 4.98 7.31
N THR A 35 6.71 4.78 6.03
CA THR A 35 7.49 5.73 5.22
C THR A 35 6.85 7.11 5.17
N MET A 36 5.52 7.17 5.00
CA MET A 36 4.80 8.45 4.97
C MET A 36 4.82 9.15 6.33
N THR A 37 4.74 8.40 7.42
CA THR A 37 4.82 8.94 8.78
C THR A 37 6.21 9.52 9.05
N GLU A 38 7.25 8.76 8.75
CA GLU A 38 8.64 9.19 8.92
C GLU A 38 8.97 10.42 8.04
N MET A 39 8.50 10.42 6.78
CA MET A 39 8.61 11.59 5.91
C MET A 39 7.99 12.84 6.53
N PHE A 40 6.81 12.74 7.14
CA PHE A 40 6.18 13.88 7.78
C PHE A 40 6.94 14.35 9.01
N GLU A 41 7.51 13.45 9.81
CA GLU A 41 8.36 13.81 10.95
C GLU A 41 9.59 14.58 10.51
N MET A 42 10.27 14.10 9.46
CA MET A 42 11.43 14.79 8.87
C MET A 42 11.07 16.18 8.35
N ILE A 43 9.98 16.31 7.59
CA ILE A 43 9.54 17.59 7.03
C ILE A 43 9.16 18.58 8.14
N LEU A 44 8.46 18.14 9.18
CA LEU A 44 8.12 19.00 10.33
C LEU A 44 9.31 19.39 11.18
N SER A 45 10.44 18.71 11.01
CA SER A 45 11.73 19.02 11.64
C SER A 45 12.66 19.85 10.75
N GLY A 46 12.21 20.21 9.53
CA GLY A 46 13.02 20.99 8.58
C GLY A 46 14.06 20.16 7.80
N GLU A 47 13.84 18.85 7.70
CA GLU A 47 14.74 17.90 7.04
C GLU A 47 14.13 17.40 5.71
N GLU A 48 13.55 18.30 4.89
CA GLU A 48 12.83 17.96 3.67
C GLU A 48 13.68 17.19 2.67
N TRP A 49 14.97 17.54 2.61
CA TRP A 49 15.92 16.89 1.70
C TRP A 49 16.19 15.44 2.11
N ALA A 50 16.39 15.21 3.41
CA ALA A 50 16.55 13.86 3.96
C ALA A 50 15.28 13.00 3.75
N ALA A 51 14.10 13.61 3.87
CA ALA A 51 12.83 12.94 3.61
C ALA A 51 12.71 12.48 2.15
N VAL A 52 13.17 13.27 1.18
CA VAL A 52 13.21 12.89 -0.24
C VAL A 52 14.20 11.75 -0.46
N GLU A 53 15.41 11.82 0.07
CA GLU A 53 16.43 10.77 -0.10
C GLU A 53 15.99 9.45 0.55
N MET A 54 15.39 9.49 1.74
CA MET A 54 14.79 8.31 2.38
C MET A 54 13.70 7.71 1.49
N THR A 55 12.81 8.52 0.91
CA THR A 55 11.74 8.05 0.02
C THR A 55 12.31 7.34 -1.21
N LYS A 56 13.35 7.90 -1.83
CA LYS A 56 14.04 7.28 -2.97
C LYS A 56 14.64 5.94 -2.60
N ALA A 57 15.34 5.88 -1.46
CA ALA A 57 15.95 4.65 -0.96
C ALA A 57 14.91 3.53 -0.74
N VAL A 58 13.77 3.85 -0.13
CA VAL A 58 12.66 2.89 0.09
C VAL A 58 12.10 2.38 -1.25
N ILE A 59 11.91 3.27 -2.23
CA ILE A 59 11.42 2.87 -3.56
C ILE A 59 12.43 1.94 -4.26
N ASP A 60 13.72 2.22 -4.17
CA ASP A 60 14.78 1.40 -4.76
C ASP A 60 14.92 0.04 -4.05
N ASP A 61 14.75 -0.02 -2.74
CA ASP A 61 14.71 -1.27 -1.98
C ASP A 61 13.51 -2.16 -2.38
N VAL A 62 12.34 -1.55 -2.61
CA VAL A 62 11.18 -2.28 -3.13
C VAL A 62 11.45 -2.82 -4.54
N LYS A 63 12.05 -2.01 -5.44
CA LYS A 63 12.43 -2.46 -6.79
C LYS A 63 13.46 -3.59 -6.74
N GLY A 64 14.41 -3.48 -5.83
CA GLY A 64 15.45 -4.48 -5.59
C GLY A 64 14.99 -5.74 -4.85
N ARG A 65 13.70 -5.83 -4.49
CA ARG A 65 13.13 -6.93 -3.67
C ARG A 65 13.84 -7.14 -2.34
N LYS A 66 14.30 -6.06 -1.71
CA LYS A 66 14.99 -6.07 -0.41
C LYS A 66 14.05 -5.88 0.78
N VAL A 67 12.77 -5.62 0.51
CA VAL A 67 11.74 -5.37 1.51
C VAL A 67 11.03 -6.66 1.87
N ASP A 68 10.69 -6.84 3.14
CA ASP A 68 9.87 -7.96 3.59
C ASP A 68 8.47 -7.87 2.96
N ALA A 69 8.01 -8.98 2.39
CA ALA A 69 6.69 -9.08 1.80
C ALA A 69 5.57 -8.83 2.82
N ALA A 70 5.81 -9.10 4.12
CA ALA A 70 4.89 -8.80 5.20
C ALA A 70 4.53 -7.30 5.27
N ASP A 71 5.48 -6.41 4.99
CA ASP A 71 5.27 -4.96 4.97
C ASP A 71 4.47 -4.46 3.77
N LEU A 72 4.27 -5.33 2.78
CA LEU A 72 3.55 -5.05 1.53
C LEU A 72 2.13 -5.60 1.50
N VAL A 73 1.69 -6.29 2.56
CA VAL A 73 0.36 -6.89 2.64
C VAL A 73 -0.73 -5.81 2.62
N ILE A 74 -1.65 -5.96 1.68
CA ILE A 74 -2.84 -5.12 1.59
C ILE A 74 -4.00 -5.90 2.19
N SER A 75 -4.67 -5.34 3.20
CA SER A 75 -5.77 -6.00 3.88
C SER A 75 -7.10 -5.27 3.66
N ARG A 76 -8.15 -6.02 3.34
CA ARG A 76 -9.51 -5.48 3.25
C ARG A 76 -10.54 -6.44 3.83
N SER A 77 -11.58 -5.90 4.47
CA SER A 77 -12.73 -6.69 4.88
C SER A 77 -13.45 -7.23 3.64
N CYS A 78 -13.65 -8.54 3.60
CA CYS A 78 -14.32 -9.24 2.52
C CYS A 78 -15.66 -9.79 3.01
N LYS A 79 -16.74 -9.27 2.46
CA LYS A 79 -18.10 -9.72 2.76
C LYS A 79 -18.46 -10.90 1.86
N GLY A 80 -19.48 -11.66 2.25
CA GLY A 80 -20.04 -12.75 1.48
C GLY A 80 -21.30 -13.25 2.15
N THR A 81 -22.08 -14.06 1.46
CA THR A 81 -23.29 -14.71 2.00
C THR A 81 -23.00 -16.19 2.19
N LEU A 82 -23.12 -16.68 3.42
CA LEU A 82 -22.96 -18.11 3.70
C LEU A 82 -24.21 -18.85 3.21
N ARG A 83 -24.02 -19.87 2.38
CA ARG A 83 -25.07 -20.77 1.91
C ARG A 83 -25.31 -21.91 2.90
N ARG A 84 -26.46 -22.55 2.85
CA ARG A 84 -26.81 -23.70 3.73
C ARG A 84 -25.83 -24.89 3.62
N ASN A 85 -25.18 -25.04 2.48
CA ASN A 85 -24.16 -26.09 2.25
C ASN A 85 -22.75 -25.69 2.74
N GLY A 86 -22.60 -24.57 3.47
CA GLY A 86 -21.31 -24.08 3.98
C GLY A 86 -20.46 -23.32 2.97
N THR A 87 -20.87 -23.18 1.71
CA THR A 87 -20.14 -22.39 0.72
C THR A 87 -20.45 -20.90 0.84
N VAL A 88 -19.51 -20.05 0.41
CA VAL A 88 -19.66 -18.58 0.43
C VAL A 88 -20.03 -18.07 -0.96
N ASP A 89 -21.09 -17.28 -1.02
CA ASP A 89 -21.52 -16.59 -2.22
C ASP A 89 -21.10 -15.12 -2.18
N PHE A 90 -20.23 -14.73 -3.09
CA PHE A 90 -19.74 -13.35 -3.21
C PHE A 90 -20.58 -12.52 -4.20
N SER A 91 -21.27 -13.15 -5.15
CA SER A 91 -22.03 -12.47 -6.21
C SER A 91 -23.26 -11.72 -5.70
N LYS A 92 -23.78 -12.09 -4.52
CA LYS A 92 -24.86 -11.35 -3.85
C LYS A 92 -24.42 -10.02 -3.24
N ILE A 93 -23.12 -9.81 -3.07
CA ILE A 93 -22.54 -8.62 -2.41
C ILE A 93 -21.81 -7.74 -3.41
N TYR A 94 -21.20 -8.35 -4.43
CA TYR A 94 -20.33 -7.65 -5.38
C TYR A 94 -20.81 -7.93 -6.80
N ASP A 95 -20.99 -6.89 -7.61
CA ASP A 95 -21.39 -7.00 -9.01
C ASP A 95 -20.33 -7.74 -9.85
N ASN A 96 -19.05 -7.50 -9.56
CA ASN A 96 -17.94 -8.18 -10.20
C ASN A 96 -16.94 -8.69 -9.14
N PRO A 97 -17.24 -9.82 -8.47
CA PRO A 97 -16.38 -10.35 -7.42
C PRO A 97 -14.97 -10.75 -7.93
N ASP A 98 -14.87 -11.24 -9.17
CA ASP A 98 -13.58 -11.66 -9.74
C ASP A 98 -12.68 -10.48 -10.15
N GLY A 99 -13.26 -9.30 -10.34
CA GLY A 99 -12.53 -8.06 -10.53
C GLY A 99 -11.84 -7.53 -9.27
N LEU A 100 -12.26 -7.99 -8.08
CA LEU A 100 -11.80 -7.46 -6.79
C LEU A 100 -10.65 -8.31 -6.21
N PRO A 101 -9.45 -7.74 -6.02
CA PRO A 101 -8.27 -8.49 -5.55
C PRO A 101 -8.50 -9.23 -4.22
N TYR A 102 -9.10 -8.56 -3.24
CA TYR A 102 -9.37 -9.15 -1.91
C TYR A 102 -10.43 -10.26 -1.95
N VAL A 103 -11.36 -10.24 -2.92
CA VAL A 103 -12.34 -11.33 -3.11
C VAL A 103 -11.66 -12.53 -3.75
N ARG A 104 -10.77 -12.32 -4.74
CA ARG A 104 -9.98 -13.42 -5.31
C ARG A 104 -9.06 -14.04 -4.26
N ALA A 105 -8.44 -13.23 -3.42
CA ALA A 105 -7.63 -13.73 -2.29
C ALA A 105 -8.50 -14.54 -1.31
N ALA A 106 -9.73 -14.09 -1.01
CA ALA A 106 -10.67 -14.86 -0.18
C ALA A 106 -11.05 -16.21 -0.81
N LYS A 107 -11.34 -16.23 -2.12
CA LYS A 107 -11.62 -17.47 -2.85
C LYS A 107 -10.44 -18.44 -2.81
N GLU A 108 -9.22 -17.92 -3.00
CA GLU A 108 -8.00 -18.72 -2.93
C GLU A 108 -7.74 -19.27 -1.52
N ARG A 109 -7.98 -18.47 -0.46
CA ARG A 109 -7.94 -18.97 0.93
C ARG A 109 -8.86 -20.18 1.11
N ILE A 110 -10.13 -20.03 0.67
CA ILE A 110 -11.12 -21.12 0.77
C ILE A 110 -10.66 -22.35 -0.02
N ARG A 111 -10.10 -22.15 -1.24
CA ARG A 111 -9.57 -23.25 -2.06
C ARG A 111 -8.42 -24.01 -1.38
N ARG A 112 -7.57 -23.29 -0.64
CA ARG A 112 -6.45 -23.86 0.15
C ARG A 112 -6.90 -24.47 1.50
N GLY A 113 -8.19 -24.44 1.82
CA GLY A 113 -8.71 -24.91 3.10
C GLY A 113 -8.42 -23.98 4.29
N LEU A 114 -7.96 -22.76 4.03
CA LEU A 114 -7.72 -21.76 5.08
C LEU A 114 -9.04 -21.16 5.57
N PRO A 115 -9.13 -20.78 6.86
CA PRO A 115 -10.35 -20.23 7.44
C PRO A 115 -10.81 -18.95 6.72
N PHE A 116 -12.10 -18.89 6.41
CA PHE A 116 -12.74 -17.68 5.90
C PHE A 116 -14.13 -17.51 6.53
N THR A 117 -14.35 -16.36 7.14
CA THR A 117 -15.67 -15.94 7.65
C THR A 117 -16.09 -14.65 6.94
N PRO A 118 -17.33 -14.54 6.42
CA PRO A 118 -17.81 -13.32 5.83
C PRO A 118 -17.63 -12.09 6.72
N GLY A 119 -16.98 -11.05 6.19
CA GLY A 119 -16.67 -9.82 6.93
C GLY A 119 -15.26 -9.78 7.53
N MET A 120 -14.51 -10.90 7.56
CA MET A 120 -13.13 -10.90 8.04
C MET A 120 -12.22 -10.05 7.13
N LYS A 121 -11.11 -9.59 7.67
CA LYS A 121 -10.03 -8.99 6.88
C LYS A 121 -9.29 -10.07 6.11
N VAL A 122 -9.12 -9.86 4.82
CA VAL A 122 -8.32 -10.71 3.93
C VAL A 122 -7.10 -9.92 3.51
N GLY A 123 -5.93 -10.41 3.88
CA GLY A 123 -4.65 -9.92 3.43
C GLY A 123 -4.27 -10.55 2.09
N TYR A 124 -3.60 -9.78 1.24
CA TYR A 124 -3.06 -10.28 -0.02
C TYR A 124 -1.84 -9.49 -0.45
N ILE A 125 -1.01 -10.14 -1.26
CA ILE A 125 0.14 -9.55 -1.94
C ILE A 125 -0.13 -9.57 -3.44
N VAL A 126 0.21 -8.47 -4.13
CA VAL A 126 0.17 -8.41 -5.59
C VAL A 126 1.44 -9.03 -6.15
N ILE A 127 1.31 -10.08 -6.95
CA ILE A 127 2.45 -10.81 -7.54
C ILE A 127 2.64 -10.51 -9.02
N ASN A 128 1.58 -10.10 -9.72
CA ASN A 128 1.64 -9.63 -11.10
C ASN A 128 0.51 -8.63 -11.38
N ALA A 129 0.85 -7.36 -11.49
CA ALA A 129 -0.11 -6.30 -11.79
C ALA A 129 -0.40 -6.14 -13.30
N LYS A 130 0.42 -6.72 -14.17
CA LYS A 130 0.26 -6.64 -15.64
C LYS A 130 -0.78 -7.63 -16.16
N SER A 131 -1.12 -8.66 -15.40
CA SER A 131 -2.20 -9.58 -15.75
C SER A 131 -3.58 -8.93 -15.62
N SER A 132 -4.57 -9.39 -16.40
CA SER A 132 -5.94 -8.90 -16.33
C SER A 132 -6.90 -10.07 -16.07
N PRO A 133 -7.50 -10.12 -14.87
CA PRO A 133 -7.29 -9.30 -13.68
C PRO A 133 -5.88 -9.50 -13.08
N MET A 134 -5.38 -8.49 -12.33
CA MET A 134 -4.05 -8.61 -11.67
C MET A 134 -3.98 -9.85 -10.80
N THR A 135 -2.84 -10.54 -10.78
CA THR A 135 -2.67 -11.73 -9.95
C THR A 135 -2.31 -11.33 -8.52
N VAL A 136 -3.00 -11.94 -7.57
CA VAL A 136 -2.78 -11.74 -6.13
C VAL A 136 -2.75 -13.08 -5.43
N GLU A 137 -2.01 -13.15 -4.32
CA GLU A 137 -2.03 -14.29 -3.42
C GLU A 137 -2.48 -13.86 -2.02
N PRO A 138 -3.27 -14.70 -1.33
CA PRO A 138 -3.63 -14.45 0.06
C PRO A 138 -2.38 -14.58 0.93
N TRP A 139 -2.19 -13.61 1.81
CA TRP A 139 -1.11 -13.61 2.77
C TRP A 139 -1.47 -12.85 4.03
N LEU A 140 -1.36 -13.49 5.19
CA LEU A 140 -1.35 -12.86 6.50
C LEU A 140 -0.27 -13.57 7.31
N VAL A 141 0.69 -12.82 7.79
CA VAL A 141 1.91 -13.32 8.47
C VAL A 141 1.59 -14.27 9.63
N ASP A 142 0.54 -14.00 10.38
CA ASP A 142 0.15 -14.79 11.54
C ASP A 142 -0.71 -16.03 11.21
N GLU A 143 -1.09 -16.21 9.95
CA GLU A 143 -2.07 -17.25 9.58
C GLU A 143 -1.57 -18.23 8.51
N ILE A 144 -0.44 -17.93 7.86
CA ILE A 144 0.11 -18.74 6.77
C ILE A 144 1.55 -19.10 7.11
N ASP A 145 1.76 -20.38 7.39
CA ASP A 145 3.08 -20.97 7.66
C ASP A 145 3.76 -21.38 6.34
N GLU A 146 3.91 -20.43 5.44
CA GLU A 146 4.57 -20.60 4.14
C GLU A 146 5.49 -19.40 3.88
N ASP A 147 6.50 -19.58 3.04
CA ASP A 147 7.31 -18.48 2.57
C ASP A 147 6.47 -17.44 1.81
N PRO A 148 6.69 -16.15 2.05
CA PRO A 148 5.92 -15.11 1.37
C PRO A 148 6.10 -15.16 -0.14
N PRO A 149 5.03 -14.95 -0.94
CA PRO A 149 5.13 -14.94 -2.38
C PRO A 149 6.03 -13.79 -2.86
N LYS A 150 6.67 -13.99 -4.01
CA LYS A 150 7.45 -12.92 -4.65
C LYS A 150 6.52 -11.82 -5.16
N TYR A 151 6.54 -10.67 -4.51
CA TYR A 151 5.71 -9.52 -4.89
C TYR A 151 6.12 -8.89 -6.23
N ASP A 152 5.20 -8.16 -6.87
CA ASP A 152 5.45 -7.33 -8.04
C ASP A 152 6.13 -6.00 -7.62
N PRO A 153 7.46 -5.84 -7.87
CA PRO A 153 8.19 -4.68 -7.38
C PRO A 153 7.76 -3.38 -8.08
N ASP A 154 7.41 -3.44 -9.36
CA ASP A 154 6.95 -2.26 -10.11
C ASP A 154 5.62 -1.74 -9.58
N TYR A 155 4.71 -2.63 -9.21
CA TYR A 155 3.43 -2.26 -8.65
C TYR A 155 3.58 -1.49 -7.33
N TYR A 156 4.37 -2.05 -6.39
CA TYR A 156 4.54 -1.43 -5.08
C TYR A 156 5.37 -0.15 -5.15
N ALA A 157 6.46 -0.13 -5.95
CA ALA A 157 7.25 1.06 -6.18
C ALA A 157 6.41 2.22 -6.74
N ARG A 158 5.55 1.96 -7.74
CA ARG A 158 4.64 2.97 -8.29
C ARG A 158 3.61 3.45 -7.27
N ARG A 159 3.09 2.57 -6.42
CA ARG A 159 2.17 2.98 -5.37
C ARG A 159 2.82 3.88 -4.33
N LEU A 160 4.06 3.56 -3.94
CA LEU A 160 4.88 4.43 -3.08
C LEU A 160 5.12 5.79 -3.75
N ALA A 161 5.71 5.80 -4.95
CA ALA A 161 6.01 7.02 -5.69
C ALA A 161 4.77 7.90 -5.89
N LYS A 162 3.63 7.31 -6.26
CA LYS A 162 2.37 8.05 -6.45
C LYS A 162 1.83 8.67 -5.16
N SER A 163 1.95 7.99 -4.03
CA SER A 163 1.43 8.48 -2.76
C SER A 163 2.37 9.49 -2.12
N LEU A 164 3.67 9.20 -2.13
CA LEU A 164 4.71 10.04 -1.52
C LEU A 164 5.07 11.22 -2.44
N GLY A 165 5.05 11.03 -3.75
CA GLY A 165 5.30 12.08 -4.75
C GLY A 165 4.39 13.30 -4.59
N ARG A 166 3.16 13.11 -4.14
CA ARG A 166 2.25 14.22 -3.83
C ARG A 166 2.74 15.14 -2.69
N ILE A 167 3.67 14.65 -1.90
CA ILE A 167 4.29 15.40 -0.80
C ILE A 167 5.60 15.99 -1.28
N THR A 168 6.45 15.17 -1.91
CA THR A 168 7.76 15.57 -2.39
C THR A 168 7.71 16.55 -3.56
N GLU A 169 6.58 16.61 -4.28
CA GLU A 169 6.34 17.58 -5.35
C GLU A 169 6.46 19.03 -4.85
N ALA A 170 6.09 19.31 -3.60
CA ALA A 170 6.30 20.61 -2.96
C ALA A 170 7.79 20.98 -2.82
N PHE A 171 8.68 20.01 -2.88
CA PHE A 171 10.14 20.16 -2.81
C PHE A 171 10.81 19.90 -4.16
N GLY A 172 10.04 19.92 -5.25
CA GLY A 172 10.54 19.76 -6.61
C GLY A 172 10.90 18.31 -6.99
N TRP A 173 10.25 17.31 -6.39
CA TRP A 173 10.37 15.90 -6.75
C TRP A 173 9.00 15.29 -7.09
N SER A 174 8.79 15.04 -8.37
CA SER A 174 7.57 14.41 -8.90
C SER A 174 7.57 12.88 -8.71
N GLU A 175 6.41 12.25 -8.94
CA GLU A 175 6.26 10.79 -8.99
C GLU A 175 7.27 10.15 -9.97
N ALA A 176 7.45 10.74 -11.16
CA ALA A 176 8.36 10.23 -12.18
C ALA A 176 9.83 10.29 -11.76
N GLU A 177 10.23 11.37 -11.10
CA GLU A 177 11.59 11.56 -10.60
C GLU A 177 11.89 10.62 -9.44
N LEU A 178 10.93 10.37 -8.54
CA LEU A 178 11.06 9.35 -7.50
C LEU A 178 11.22 7.95 -8.10
N MET A 179 10.48 7.65 -9.18
CA MET A 179 10.60 6.38 -9.87
C MET A 179 11.91 6.20 -10.62
N SER A 180 12.46 7.28 -11.21
CA SER A 180 13.76 7.23 -11.92
C SER A 180 14.96 7.34 -11.00
N GLY A 181 14.77 7.84 -9.78
CA GLY A 181 15.85 8.13 -8.83
C GLY A 181 16.67 9.39 -9.17
N SER A 182 16.36 10.07 -10.28
CA SER A 182 17.08 11.25 -10.76
C SER A 182 16.11 12.37 -11.11
N ARG A 183 16.54 13.64 -10.87
CA ARG A 183 15.81 14.81 -11.38
C ARG A 183 15.92 14.87 -12.90
N GLN A 184 14.81 15.11 -13.55
CA GLN A 184 14.79 15.50 -14.95
C GLN A 184 15.30 16.95 -15.02
N GLN A 185 16.55 17.17 -15.47
CA GLN A 185 17.03 18.51 -15.74
C GLN A 185 16.21 19.09 -16.89
N SER A 186 15.53 20.20 -16.64
CA SER A 186 14.89 20.97 -17.69
C SER A 186 16.00 21.53 -18.60
N ILE A 187 15.87 21.32 -19.92
CA ILE A 187 16.78 21.85 -20.95
C ILE A 187 16.73 23.40 -20.98
N PHE A 188 15.84 24.01 -20.20
CA PHE A 188 15.59 25.46 -20.16
C PHE A 188 16.18 26.17 -18.92
N ASP A 189 16.94 25.47 -18.08
CA ASP A 189 17.63 26.07 -16.93
C ASP A 189 19.04 26.60 -17.26
N PHE A 190 19.16 27.28 -18.43
CA PHE A 190 20.36 28.04 -18.84
C PHE A 190 20.04 29.51 -19.03
#